data_9c6d88971d007448a0bcd17ea50623b0
#
_entry.id   9c6d88971d007448a0bcd17ea50623b0
#
_cell.length_a   1.000
_cell.length_b   1.000
_cell.length_c   1.000
_cell.angle_alpha   90.00
_cell.angle_beta   90.00
_cell.angle_gamma   90.00
#
_symmetry.space_group_name_H-M   'P 1'
#
loop_
_entity.id
_entity.type
_entity.pdbx_description
1 polymer ?
#
loop_
_entity_poly.entity_id
_entity_poly.type
_entity_poly.pdbx_seq_one_letter_code
_entity_poly.pdbx_strand_id
1 'polypeptide(L)'
;MRRLRHTRVSSLVIGVSGGLDSTLALLIAERAFHRLGYDNRNIIGITMPGFGTSDRTLSNALALMHAMGITIKEIPIRDAVMQHFKDIEHSSDVHDATYENSQARERTQILMDCANKYNGIVLGTGDLSELALGWATYNGDHMSMYGVNAGIAKTLVKYLVKWIAENVAV
;
A
#
# COMPACT_ATOMS: atom_id res chain seq x y z
N MET A 1 0.35 -16.88 -0.52
CA MET A 1 0.39 -18.02 -1.44
C MET A 1 -0.98 -18.66 -1.71
N ARG A 2 -1.72 -19.18 -0.69
CA ARG A 2 -3.03 -19.84 -0.93
C ARG A 2 -4.02 -18.96 -1.71
N ARG A 3 -4.15 -17.68 -1.34
CA ARG A 3 -5.09 -16.75 -1.99
C ARG A 3 -4.75 -16.56 -3.47
N LEU A 4 -3.50 -16.32 -3.83
CA LEU A 4 -3.05 -16.17 -5.21
C LEU A 4 -3.38 -17.41 -6.06
N ARG A 5 -3.08 -18.61 -5.55
CA ARG A 5 -3.43 -19.88 -6.23
C ARG A 5 -4.95 -20.06 -6.39
N HIS A 6 -5.73 -19.72 -5.37
CA HIS A 6 -7.17 -19.91 -5.37
C HIS A 6 -7.88 -18.97 -6.34
N THR A 7 -7.50 -17.70 -6.34
CA THR A 7 -8.12 -16.67 -7.21
C THR A 7 -7.65 -16.75 -8.66
N ARG A 8 -6.55 -17.45 -8.92
CA ARG A 8 -5.91 -17.55 -10.25
C ARG A 8 -5.54 -16.18 -10.85
N VAL A 9 -5.40 -15.15 -10.04
CA VAL A 9 -4.92 -13.85 -10.50
C VAL A 9 -3.44 -13.91 -10.80
N SER A 10 -3.02 -13.11 -11.77
CA SER A 10 -1.61 -13.06 -12.21
C SER A 10 -0.80 -11.98 -11.52
N SER A 11 -1.45 -10.98 -10.92
CA SER A 11 -0.79 -9.81 -10.37
C SER A 11 -1.23 -9.52 -8.94
N LEU A 12 -0.39 -8.73 -8.25
CA LEU A 12 -0.66 -8.22 -6.92
C LEU A 12 -0.41 -6.71 -6.93
N VAL A 13 -1.36 -5.93 -6.45
CA VAL A 13 -1.26 -4.47 -6.36
C VAL A 13 -1.11 -4.06 -4.91
N ILE A 14 -0.17 -3.19 -4.62
CA ILE A 14 0.12 -2.72 -3.26
C ILE A 14 0.45 -1.23 -3.24
N GLY A 15 -0.16 -0.49 -2.31
CA GLY A 15 0.23 0.88 -2.00
C GLY A 15 1.51 0.89 -1.16
N VAL A 16 2.56 1.57 -1.63
CA VAL A 16 3.84 1.66 -0.92
C VAL A 16 4.07 3.10 -0.49
N SER A 17 3.90 3.35 0.81
CA SER A 17 4.05 4.68 1.41
C SER A 17 5.49 5.01 1.83
N GLY A 18 6.38 4.01 1.90
CA GLY A 18 7.70 4.13 2.51
C GLY A 18 7.71 3.94 4.04
N GLY A 19 6.55 3.63 4.64
CA GLY A 19 6.42 3.25 6.06
C GLY A 19 6.65 1.75 6.28
N LEU A 20 6.82 1.36 7.56
CA LEU A 20 7.16 -0.02 7.93
C LEU A 20 6.07 -1.05 7.54
N ASP A 21 4.81 -0.68 7.61
CA ASP A 21 3.70 -1.60 7.31
C ASP A 21 3.67 -1.97 5.84
N SER A 22 3.77 -0.99 4.95
CA SER A 22 3.87 -1.23 3.51
C SER A 22 5.17 -1.94 3.14
N THR A 23 6.27 -1.66 3.85
CA THR A 23 7.54 -2.38 3.68
C THR A 23 7.39 -3.86 4.03
N LEU A 24 6.83 -4.19 5.20
CA LEU A 24 6.62 -5.59 5.58
C LEU A 24 5.70 -6.32 4.62
N ALA A 25 4.59 -5.68 4.24
CA ALA A 25 3.64 -6.28 3.29
C ALA A 25 4.30 -6.57 1.93
N LEU A 26 5.15 -5.67 1.44
CA LEU A 26 5.88 -5.84 0.20
C LEU A 26 6.93 -6.96 0.29
N LEU A 27 7.69 -7.04 1.39
CA LEU A 27 8.64 -8.13 1.65
C LEU A 27 7.95 -9.50 1.68
N ILE A 28 6.78 -9.59 2.31
CA ILE A 28 5.98 -10.83 2.31
C ILE A 28 5.45 -11.18 0.92
N ALA A 29 5.04 -10.17 0.14
CA ALA A 29 4.58 -10.35 -1.23
C ALA A 29 5.68 -10.91 -2.12
N GLU A 30 6.86 -10.29 -2.11
CA GLU A 30 8.04 -10.74 -2.84
C GLU A 30 8.38 -12.20 -2.48
N ARG A 31 8.50 -12.50 -1.18
CA ARG A 31 8.81 -13.85 -0.73
C ARG A 31 7.76 -14.89 -1.15
N ALA A 32 6.49 -14.48 -1.20
CA ALA A 32 5.42 -15.35 -1.68
C ALA A 32 5.53 -15.61 -3.19
N PHE A 33 5.88 -14.60 -3.99
CA PHE A 33 6.09 -14.71 -5.43
C PHE A 33 7.29 -15.61 -5.73
N HIS A 34 8.43 -15.35 -5.08
CA HIS A 34 9.61 -16.20 -5.20
C HIS A 34 9.30 -17.69 -4.93
N ARG A 35 8.59 -18.00 -3.82
CA ARG A 35 8.19 -19.38 -3.47
C ARG A 35 7.19 -20.02 -4.43
N LEU A 36 6.46 -19.22 -5.18
CA LEU A 36 5.51 -19.69 -6.19
C LEU A 36 6.14 -19.81 -7.58
N GLY A 37 7.37 -19.34 -7.76
CA GLY A 37 8.01 -19.22 -9.07
C GLY A 37 7.35 -18.16 -9.96
N TYR A 38 6.74 -17.13 -9.36
CA TYR A 38 6.12 -16.03 -10.07
C TYR A 38 7.15 -14.92 -10.30
N ASP A 39 7.00 -14.20 -11.41
CA ASP A 39 7.85 -13.05 -11.74
C ASP A 39 7.50 -11.86 -10.83
N ASN A 40 8.51 -11.28 -10.17
CA ASN A 40 8.35 -10.10 -9.31
C ASN A 40 7.76 -8.90 -10.07
N ARG A 41 7.93 -8.81 -11.38
CA ARG A 41 7.31 -7.78 -12.22
C ARG A 41 5.78 -7.80 -12.20
N ASN A 42 5.16 -8.89 -11.76
CA ASN A 42 3.73 -8.98 -11.54
C ASN A 42 3.28 -8.45 -10.16
N ILE A 43 4.22 -8.00 -9.31
CA ILE A 43 3.92 -7.16 -8.14
C ILE A 43 3.97 -5.70 -8.62
N ILE A 44 2.83 -5.02 -8.51
CA ILE A 44 2.68 -3.63 -8.93
C ILE A 44 2.66 -2.76 -7.68
N GLY A 45 3.80 -2.18 -7.35
CA GLY A 45 3.95 -1.22 -6.26
C GLY A 45 3.56 0.18 -6.72
N ILE A 46 2.62 0.79 -6.02
CA ILE A 46 2.12 2.13 -6.35
C ILE A 46 2.42 3.06 -5.19
N THR A 47 3.21 4.11 -5.45
CA THR A 47 3.34 5.23 -4.53
C THR A 47 2.43 6.37 -4.98
N MET A 48 1.71 6.95 -4.02
CA MET A 48 0.65 7.93 -4.29
C MET A 48 0.87 9.18 -3.43
N PRO A 49 1.85 10.04 -3.79
CA PRO A 49 2.13 11.23 -3.03
C PRO A 49 0.92 12.17 -2.99
N GLY A 50 0.60 12.64 -1.78
CA GLY A 50 -0.46 13.61 -1.48
C GLY A 50 0.12 14.87 -0.82
N PHE A 51 -0.71 15.59 -0.06
CA PHE A 51 -0.31 16.85 0.56
C PHE A 51 0.70 16.70 1.69
N GLY A 52 0.65 15.60 2.45
CA GLY A 52 1.55 15.33 3.58
C GLY A 52 2.73 14.41 3.26
N THR A 53 2.95 14.06 1.99
CA THR A 53 4.05 13.16 1.62
C THR A 53 5.37 13.89 1.63
N SER A 54 6.34 13.43 2.43
CA SER A 54 7.69 13.98 2.43
C SER A 54 8.57 13.33 1.35
N ASP A 55 9.56 14.07 0.85
CA ASP A 55 10.53 13.58 -0.13
C ASP A 55 11.26 12.33 0.38
N ARG A 56 11.53 12.26 1.69
CA ARG A 56 12.18 11.13 2.32
C ARG A 56 11.33 9.85 2.21
N THR A 57 10.03 9.93 2.50
CA THR A 57 9.15 8.75 2.43
C THR A 57 8.95 8.28 1.01
N LEU A 58 8.82 9.21 0.08
CA LEU A 58 8.74 8.90 -1.36
C LEU A 58 10.02 8.23 -1.85
N SER A 59 11.19 8.80 -1.54
CA SER A 59 12.49 8.23 -1.91
C SER A 59 12.69 6.84 -1.35
N ASN A 60 12.32 6.59 -0.08
CA ASN A 60 12.40 5.26 0.54
C ASN A 60 11.49 4.24 -0.17
N ALA A 61 10.27 4.65 -0.51
CA ALA A 61 9.34 3.78 -1.25
C ALA A 61 9.90 3.37 -2.61
N LEU A 62 10.39 4.34 -3.38
CA LEU A 62 10.97 4.09 -4.70
C LEU A 62 12.23 3.21 -4.61
N ALA A 63 13.15 3.52 -3.69
CA ALA A 63 14.37 2.75 -3.51
C ALA A 63 14.09 1.27 -3.16
N LEU A 64 13.13 1.03 -2.25
CA LEU A 64 12.70 -0.32 -1.89
C LEU A 64 12.11 -1.08 -3.09
N MET A 65 11.20 -0.45 -3.81
CA MET A 65 10.54 -1.07 -4.96
C MET A 65 11.53 -1.38 -6.09
N HIS A 66 12.52 -0.50 -6.33
CA HIS A 66 13.60 -0.74 -7.30
C HIS A 66 14.48 -1.92 -6.88
N ALA A 67 14.88 -1.98 -5.61
CA ALA A 67 15.70 -3.08 -5.10
C ALA A 67 15.03 -4.44 -5.25
N MET A 68 13.70 -4.50 -5.18
CA MET A 68 12.93 -5.74 -5.33
C MET A 68 12.60 -6.12 -6.78
N GLY A 69 12.95 -5.30 -7.76
CA GLY A 69 12.70 -5.57 -9.18
C GLY A 69 11.21 -5.71 -9.55
N ILE A 70 10.33 -5.01 -8.84
CA ILE A 70 8.89 -5.02 -9.09
C ILE A 70 8.48 -3.94 -10.11
N THR A 71 7.25 -4.01 -10.61
CA THR A 71 6.69 -2.93 -11.44
C THR A 71 6.32 -1.74 -10.56
N ILE A 72 6.87 -0.57 -10.88
CA ILE A 72 6.69 0.65 -10.10
C ILE A 72 5.77 1.63 -10.82
N LYS A 73 4.85 2.23 -10.07
CA LYS A 73 4.04 3.36 -10.52
C LYS A 73 4.07 4.46 -9.47
N GLU A 74 4.23 5.67 -9.94
CA GLU A 74 4.04 6.89 -9.15
C GLU A 74 2.79 7.60 -9.67
N ILE A 75 1.79 7.73 -8.81
CA ILE A 75 0.49 8.35 -9.15
C ILE A 75 0.19 9.43 -8.11
N PRO A 76 0.58 10.69 -8.35
CA PRO A 76 0.23 11.79 -7.46
C PRO A 76 -1.28 11.95 -7.36
N ILE A 77 -1.80 12.07 -6.13
CA ILE A 77 -3.25 12.19 -5.90
C ILE A 77 -3.72 13.63 -5.71
N ARG A 78 -2.79 14.59 -5.67
CA ARG A 78 -3.08 15.97 -5.32
C ARG A 78 -4.17 16.61 -6.19
N ASP A 79 -4.06 16.47 -7.50
CA ASP A 79 -4.99 17.11 -8.43
C ASP A 79 -6.40 16.51 -8.34
N ALA A 80 -6.50 15.18 -8.22
CA ALA A 80 -7.78 14.49 -8.03
C ALA A 80 -8.46 14.92 -6.71
N VAL A 81 -7.71 14.97 -5.61
CA VAL A 81 -8.22 15.41 -4.31
C VAL A 81 -8.60 16.90 -4.33
N MET A 82 -7.83 17.76 -4.99
CA MET A 82 -8.18 19.18 -5.17
C MET A 82 -9.48 19.36 -5.97
N GLN A 83 -9.68 18.54 -7.01
CA GLN A 83 -10.95 18.55 -7.76
C GLN A 83 -12.10 18.11 -6.88
N HIS A 84 -11.90 17.02 -6.10
CA HIS A 84 -12.90 16.52 -5.15
C HIS A 84 -13.27 17.59 -4.10
N PHE A 85 -12.28 18.28 -3.51
CA PHE A 85 -12.54 19.38 -2.56
C PHE A 85 -13.38 20.49 -3.19
N LYS A 86 -13.08 20.87 -4.43
CA LYS A 86 -13.87 21.86 -5.17
C LYS A 86 -15.33 21.39 -5.35
N ASP A 87 -15.54 20.12 -5.69
CA ASP A 87 -16.86 19.57 -5.95
C ASP A 87 -17.77 19.51 -4.69
N ILE A 88 -17.15 19.29 -3.51
CA ILE A 88 -17.84 19.27 -2.21
C ILE A 88 -17.75 20.60 -1.45
N GLU A 89 -17.26 21.66 -2.07
CA GLU A 89 -17.10 23.01 -1.48
C GLU A 89 -16.25 23.02 -0.19
N HIS A 90 -15.22 22.13 -0.11
CA HIS A 90 -14.28 22.07 1.01
C HIS A 90 -13.01 22.87 0.70
N SER A 91 -12.56 23.69 1.68
CA SER A 91 -11.30 24.43 1.53
C SER A 91 -10.10 23.51 1.80
N SER A 92 -9.10 23.55 0.91
CA SER A 92 -7.83 22.84 1.10
C SER A 92 -7.01 23.31 2.31
N ASP A 93 -7.34 24.49 2.86
CA ASP A 93 -6.65 25.04 4.04
C ASP A 93 -7.24 24.51 5.37
N VAL A 94 -8.39 23.81 5.31
CA VAL A 94 -9.01 23.20 6.48
C VAL A 94 -8.57 21.75 6.59
N HIS A 95 -7.62 21.49 7.49
CA HIS A 95 -7.04 20.16 7.72
C HIS A 95 -7.83 19.37 8.75
N ASP A 96 -9.04 18.98 8.38
CA ASP A 96 -9.97 18.18 9.20
C ASP A 96 -10.07 16.72 8.72
N ALA A 97 -11.04 15.99 9.25
CA ALA A 97 -11.31 14.60 8.84
C ALA A 97 -11.66 14.48 7.35
N THR A 98 -12.30 15.50 6.75
CA THR A 98 -12.63 15.51 5.31
C THR A 98 -11.35 15.54 4.49
N TYR A 99 -10.42 16.43 4.86
CA TYR A 99 -9.13 16.59 4.22
C TYR A 99 -8.31 15.28 4.22
N GLU A 100 -8.18 14.61 5.38
CA GLU A 100 -7.42 13.37 5.50
C GLU A 100 -8.13 12.19 4.82
N ASN A 101 -9.44 12.05 5.06
CA ASN A 101 -10.20 10.91 4.56
C ASN A 101 -10.36 10.92 3.03
N SER A 102 -10.44 12.09 2.41
CA SER A 102 -10.51 12.20 0.95
C SER A 102 -9.23 11.67 0.30
N GLN A 103 -8.06 11.99 0.86
CA GLN A 103 -6.79 11.47 0.37
C GLN A 103 -6.69 9.94 0.53
N ALA A 104 -7.14 9.40 1.68
CA ALA A 104 -7.12 7.96 1.92
C ALA A 104 -8.04 7.21 0.96
N ARG A 105 -9.24 7.74 0.68
CA ARG A 105 -10.20 7.12 -0.26
C ARG A 105 -9.70 7.18 -1.70
N GLU A 106 -9.09 8.29 -2.11
CA GLU A 106 -8.51 8.41 -3.46
C GLU A 106 -7.43 7.35 -3.69
N ARG A 107 -6.52 7.15 -2.71
CA ARG A 107 -5.52 6.09 -2.81
C ARG A 107 -6.16 4.71 -2.93
N THR A 108 -7.20 4.44 -2.16
CA THR A 108 -7.91 3.16 -2.19
C THR A 108 -8.58 2.91 -3.54
N GLN A 109 -9.25 3.92 -4.09
CA GLN A 109 -9.88 3.84 -5.41
C GLN A 109 -8.85 3.48 -6.49
N ILE A 110 -7.72 4.20 -6.54
CA ILE A 110 -6.63 3.91 -7.49
C ILE A 110 -6.13 2.47 -7.37
N LEU A 111 -5.92 1.98 -6.13
CA LEU A 111 -5.44 0.61 -5.92
C LEU A 111 -6.45 -0.44 -6.43
N MET A 112 -7.73 -0.25 -6.14
CA MET A 112 -8.80 -1.17 -6.57
C MET A 112 -8.95 -1.20 -8.09
N ASP A 113 -8.94 -0.04 -8.74
CA ASP A 113 -9.04 0.06 -10.20
C ASP A 113 -7.79 -0.50 -10.91
N CYS A 114 -6.60 -0.27 -10.34
CA CYS A 114 -5.38 -0.90 -10.81
C CYS A 114 -5.43 -2.43 -10.67
N ALA A 115 -5.98 -2.96 -9.58
CA ALA A 115 -6.14 -4.40 -9.41
C ALA A 115 -7.05 -4.99 -10.50
N ASN A 116 -8.16 -4.33 -10.82
CA ASN A 116 -9.04 -4.72 -11.92
C ASN A 116 -8.30 -4.67 -13.27
N LYS A 117 -7.60 -3.57 -13.54
CA LYS A 117 -6.85 -3.36 -14.79
C LYS A 117 -5.77 -4.41 -15.04
N TYR A 118 -5.09 -4.85 -13.98
CA TYR A 118 -3.95 -5.78 -14.07
C TYR A 118 -4.32 -7.22 -13.71
N ASN A 119 -5.60 -7.58 -13.65
CA ASN A 119 -6.07 -8.89 -13.23
C ASN A 119 -5.38 -9.35 -11.93
N GLY A 120 -5.43 -8.51 -10.91
CA GLY A 120 -4.76 -8.68 -9.65
C GLY A 120 -5.66 -8.58 -8.44
N ILE A 121 -5.06 -8.65 -7.27
CA ILE A 121 -5.69 -8.35 -5.99
C ILE A 121 -4.94 -7.24 -5.28
N VAL A 122 -5.68 -6.43 -4.50
CA VAL A 122 -5.08 -5.42 -3.63
C VAL A 122 -4.59 -6.08 -2.35
N LEU A 123 -3.29 -5.93 -2.06
CA LEU A 123 -2.68 -6.32 -0.80
C LEU A 123 -2.77 -5.17 0.21
N GLY A 124 -3.48 -5.41 1.30
CA GLY A 124 -3.59 -4.46 2.41
C GLY A 124 -2.36 -4.46 3.29
N THR A 125 -2.02 -3.30 3.78
CA THR A 125 -0.85 -3.05 4.62
C THR A 125 -1.19 -2.82 6.09
N GLY A 126 -2.48 -2.59 6.43
CA GLY A 126 -2.96 -2.36 7.79
C GLY A 126 -2.59 -3.49 8.75
N ASP A 127 -2.14 -3.13 9.93
CA ASP A 127 -1.72 -4.06 10.98
C ASP A 127 -2.84 -4.37 12.00
N LEU A 128 -2.57 -5.32 12.91
CA LEU A 128 -3.53 -5.71 13.94
C LEU A 128 -3.89 -4.56 14.88
N SER A 129 -2.95 -3.68 15.21
CA SER A 129 -3.19 -2.58 16.14
C SER A 129 -4.12 -1.53 15.53
N GLU A 130 -3.97 -1.22 14.25
CA GLU A 130 -4.88 -0.34 13.51
C GLU A 130 -6.30 -0.91 13.48
N LEU A 131 -6.43 -2.21 13.20
CA LEU A 131 -7.72 -2.91 13.20
C LEU A 131 -8.38 -2.94 14.59
N ALA A 132 -7.59 -3.20 15.64
CA ALA A 132 -8.09 -3.31 17.01
C ALA A 132 -8.56 -1.94 17.55
N LEU A 133 -7.90 -0.85 17.15
CA LEU A 133 -8.22 0.51 17.59
C LEU A 133 -9.24 1.22 16.67
N GLY A 134 -9.56 0.65 15.52
CA GLY A 134 -10.35 1.33 14.49
C GLY A 134 -9.61 2.54 13.89
N TRP A 135 -8.28 2.53 13.92
CA TRP A 135 -7.44 3.61 13.42
C TRP A 135 -7.28 3.52 11.91
N ALA A 136 -8.33 3.84 11.20
CA ALA A 136 -8.36 3.82 9.74
C ALA A 136 -9.52 4.67 9.21
N THR A 137 -9.37 5.19 8.00
CA THR A 137 -10.45 5.86 7.29
C THR A 137 -11.47 4.85 6.78
N TYR A 138 -12.75 5.01 7.13
CA TYR A 138 -13.84 4.18 6.59
C TYR A 138 -13.91 4.29 5.06
N ASN A 139 -13.98 3.16 4.37
CA ASN A 139 -13.86 3.05 2.91
C ASN A 139 -12.56 3.65 2.34
N GLY A 140 -11.49 3.62 3.12
CA GLY A 140 -10.19 4.14 2.74
C GLY A 140 -9.09 3.13 2.96
N ASP A 141 -8.06 3.51 3.68
CA ASP A 141 -6.79 2.82 3.86
C ASP A 141 -6.88 1.40 4.47
N HIS A 142 -7.97 1.05 5.16
CA HIS A 142 -8.21 -0.32 5.62
C HIS A 142 -8.81 -1.25 4.55
N MET A 143 -9.27 -0.70 3.43
CA MET A 143 -9.88 -1.49 2.36
C MET A 143 -8.83 -2.21 1.54
N SER A 144 -8.96 -3.53 1.48
CA SER A 144 -8.11 -4.38 0.65
C SER A 144 -8.79 -5.71 0.36
N MET A 145 -8.27 -6.43 -0.61
CA MET A 145 -8.76 -7.78 -0.93
C MET A 145 -8.10 -8.86 -0.07
N TYR A 146 -6.93 -8.55 0.51
CA TYR A 146 -6.22 -9.43 1.45
C TYR A 146 -5.26 -8.64 2.34
N GLY A 147 -5.52 -8.58 3.64
CA GLY A 147 -4.66 -7.94 4.65
C GLY A 147 -3.58 -8.89 5.15
N VAL A 148 -2.33 -8.71 4.74
CA VAL A 148 -1.24 -9.62 5.12
C VAL A 148 -0.72 -9.36 6.52
N ASN A 149 -0.78 -8.12 7.00
CA ASN A 149 -0.34 -7.70 8.33
C ASN A 149 -1.47 -7.74 9.39
N ALA A 150 -2.69 -8.13 9.03
CA ALA A 150 -3.86 -8.07 9.91
C ALA A 150 -3.73 -8.85 11.23
N GLY A 151 -2.84 -9.83 11.30
CA GLY A 151 -2.53 -10.59 12.51
C GLY A 151 -1.23 -10.16 13.22
N ILE A 152 -0.59 -9.07 12.81
CA ILE A 152 0.72 -8.63 13.27
C ILE A 152 0.57 -7.30 14.01
N ALA A 153 0.94 -7.25 15.30
CA ALA A 153 0.91 -6.01 16.07
C ALA A 153 1.97 -5.00 15.56
N LYS A 154 1.68 -3.72 15.64
CA LYS A 154 2.56 -2.61 15.20
C LYS A 154 3.99 -2.74 15.70
N THR A 155 4.16 -3.09 16.97
CA THR A 155 5.49 -3.29 17.56
C THR A 155 6.28 -4.41 16.91
N LEU A 156 5.59 -5.51 16.51
CA LEU A 156 6.21 -6.66 15.87
C LEU A 156 6.62 -6.36 14.42
N VAL A 157 5.88 -5.50 13.70
CA VAL A 157 6.22 -5.08 12.32
C VAL A 157 7.66 -4.57 12.25
N LYS A 158 8.05 -3.68 13.18
CA LYS A 158 9.41 -3.12 13.23
C LYS A 158 10.48 -4.20 13.39
N TYR A 159 10.25 -5.16 14.29
CA TYR A 159 11.20 -6.25 14.53
C TYR A 159 11.33 -7.18 13.33
N LEU A 160 10.20 -7.50 12.68
CA LEU A 160 10.20 -8.35 11.48
C LEU A 160 10.93 -7.69 10.31
N VAL A 161 10.68 -6.40 10.04
CA VAL A 161 11.38 -5.67 8.98
C VAL A 161 12.88 -5.64 9.26
N LYS A 162 13.29 -5.34 10.49
CA LYS A 162 14.69 -5.34 10.90
C LYS A 162 15.32 -6.71 10.71
N TRP A 163 14.66 -7.76 11.20
CA TRP A 163 15.16 -9.14 11.08
C TRP A 163 15.34 -9.57 9.63
N ILE A 164 14.37 -9.23 8.76
CA ILE A 164 14.47 -9.54 7.33
C ILE A 164 15.66 -8.81 6.71
N ALA A 165 15.85 -7.53 7.00
CA ALA A 165 16.97 -6.75 6.48
C ALA A 165 18.34 -7.29 6.89
N GLU A 166 18.44 -7.90 8.08
CA GLU A 166 19.70 -8.44 8.61
C GLU A 166 19.99 -9.90 8.19
N ASN A 167 18.94 -10.69 7.88
CA ASN A 167 19.04 -12.15 7.76
C ASN A 167 18.56 -12.71 6.41
N VAL A 168 17.87 -11.90 5.61
CA VAL A 168 17.30 -12.36 4.34
C VAL A 168 17.85 -11.49 3.21
N ALA A 169 18.57 -12.11 2.28
CA ALA A 169 18.95 -11.44 1.05
C ALA A 169 17.69 -11.18 0.20
N VAL A 170 17.51 -9.94 -0.21
CA VAL A 170 16.42 -9.50 -1.09
C VAL A 170 16.98 -9.22 -2.48
#